data_537f71332d76ae9467283d9faad027e2
#
_entry.id   537f71332d76ae9467283d9faad027e2
#
_cell.length_a   1.000
_cell.length_b   1.000
_cell.length_c   1.000
_cell.angle_alpha   90.00
_cell.angle_beta   90.00
_cell.angle_gamma   90.00
#
_symmetry.space_group_name_H-M   'P 1'
#
loop_
_entity.id
_entity.type
_entity.pdbx_description
1 polymer ?
#
loop_
_entity_poly.entity_id
_entity_poly.type
_entity_poly.pdbx_seq_one_letter_code
_entity_poly.pdbx_strand_id
1 'polypeptide(L)'
;RGHIPILVGGTGFYIQAVTRDIDFTQAEQDDGYRAGLEAIVQEKGAAYLHQMLAEVDPKSAEVIHENNTKRVIRALEFYHQNHSPISAHNEEQQERTSPYNLAYFVLNAPRELLYKRIDKRVDEMMTSGLVAEVQKLKDMGCHRGMVSMQGLGYKEILAYLDGEMSLEEAVRILKRDTRHFAKRQLTWFRREPETVWVNKDEFGYNEDKMLEYMLNVCHEKGITGE
;
A
#
# COMPACT_ATOMS: atom_id res chain seq x y z
N ARG A 1 25.30 -15.89 4.59
CA ARG A 1 24.93 -17.09 5.37
C ARG A 1 24.56 -18.29 4.46
N GLY A 2 24.69 -18.16 3.11
CA GLY A 2 24.43 -19.23 2.16
C GLY A 2 22.96 -19.62 1.97
N HIS A 3 22.01 -18.79 2.41
CA HIS A 3 20.58 -19.01 2.24
C HIS A 3 19.96 -18.02 1.27
N ILE A 4 18.99 -18.48 0.48
CA ILE A 4 18.18 -17.62 -0.38
C ILE A 4 17.18 -16.87 0.50
N PRO A 5 17.18 -15.52 0.50
CA PRO A 5 16.19 -14.75 1.23
C PRO A 5 14.83 -14.81 0.54
N ILE A 6 13.76 -15.00 1.31
CA ILE A 6 12.38 -15.00 0.81
C ILE A 6 11.65 -13.81 1.44
N LEU A 7 11.20 -12.86 0.60
CA LEU A 7 10.39 -11.73 1.02
C LEU A 7 8.91 -12.03 0.74
N VAL A 8 8.08 -12.04 1.79
CA VAL A 8 6.65 -12.32 1.68
C VAL A 8 5.83 -11.13 2.16
N GLY A 9 4.91 -10.66 1.33
CA GLY A 9 4.05 -9.54 1.70
C GLY A 9 3.14 -9.08 0.58
N GLY A 10 2.37 -8.02 0.83
CA GLY A 10 1.42 -7.44 -0.12
C GLY A 10 1.56 -5.93 -0.29
N THR A 11 2.53 -5.29 0.39
CA THR A 11 2.80 -3.87 0.25
C THR A 11 3.85 -3.64 -0.83
N GLY A 12 3.37 -3.44 -2.06
CA GLY A 12 4.23 -3.31 -3.23
C GLY A 12 5.34 -2.26 -3.09
N PHE A 13 5.04 -1.14 -2.43
CA PHE A 13 6.04 -0.10 -2.16
C PHE A 13 7.24 -0.61 -1.33
N TYR A 14 7.00 -1.37 -0.27
CA TYR A 14 8.10 -1.92 0.54
C TYR A 14 8.86 -3.03 -0.20
N ILE A 15 8.16 -3.82 -1.00
CA ILE A 15 8.80 -4.83 -1.84
C ILE A 15 9.72 -4.14 -2.85
N GLN A 16 9.23 -3.14 -3.55
CA GLN A 16 9.99 -2.36 -4.52
C GLN A 16 11.19 -1.66 -3.86
N ALA A 17 11.01 -1.12 -2.66
CA ALA A 17 12.08 -0.50 -1.90
C ALA A 17 13.26 -1.45 -1.66
N VAL A 18 12.98 -2.70 -1.29
CA VAL A 18 14.01 -3.72 -1.07
C VAL A 18 14.57 -4.21 -2.40
N THR A 19 13.71 -4.52 -3.37
CA THR A 19 14.13 -5.18 -4.61
C THR A 19 14.87 -4.26 -5.58
N ARG A 20 14.67 -2.94 -5.50
CA ARG A 20 15.34 -1.93 -6.35
C ARG A 20 16.32 -1.06 -5.59
N ASP A 21 16.59 -1.40 -4.32
CA ASP A 21 17.49 -0.62 -3.45
C ASP A 21 17.16 0.88 -3.50
N ILE A 22 15.87 1.19 -3.31
CA ILE A 22 15.41 2.58 -3.36
C ILE A 22 15.96 3.32 -2.16
N ASP A 23 16.69 4.39 -2.44
CA ASP A 23 17.14 5.31 -1.41
C ASP A 23 15.95 6.15 -0.90
N PHE A 24 15.59 5.90 0.36
CA PHE A 24 14.66 6.77 1.05
C PHE A 24 15.42 7.99 1.54
N THR A 25 15.41 9.05 0.75
CA THR A 25 15.89 10.35 1.21
C THR A 25 15.30 10.61 2.58
N GLN A 26 16.13 10.69 3.60
CA GLN A 26 15.71 11.06 4.96
C GLN A 26 15.25 12.51 4.90
N ALA A 27 13.99 12.71 4.54
CA ALA A 27 13.36 14.01 4.67
C ALA A 27 13.18 14.23 6.18
N GLU A 28 13.90 15.19 6.74
CA GLU A 28 13.59 15.68 8.09
C GLU A 28 12.10 16.08 8.08
N GLN A 29 11.37 15.60 9.08
CA GLN A 29 9.96 15.88 9.18
C GLN A 29 9.81 17.35 9.60
N ASP A 30 9.48 18.23 8.67
CA ASP A 30 9.16 19.63 8.94
C ASP A 30 7.67 19.76 9.24
N ASP A 31 7.31 19.47 10.48
CA ASP A 31 5.92 19.55 10.95
C ASP A 31 5.35 20.98 10.81
N GLY A 32 6.20 22.00 10.85
CA GLY A 32 5.80 23.40 10.68
C GLY A 32 5.37 23.68 9.24
N TYR A 33 6.15 23.26 8.25
CA TYR A 33 5.82 23.46 6.85
C TYR A 33 4.55 22.69 6.46
N ARG A 34 4.43 21.43 6.91
CA ARG A 34 3.22 20.61 6.69
C ARG A 34 1.98 21.28 7.28
N ALA A 35 2.03 21.72 8.55
CA ALA A 35 0.90 22.42 9.19
C ALA A 35 0.50 23.69 8.43
N GLY A 36 1.48 24.42 7.89
CA GLY A 36 1.22 25.57 7.02
C GLY A 36 0.47 25.20 5.74
N LEU A 37 0.86 24.12 5.06
CA LEU A 37 0.15 23.62 3.87
C LEU A 37 -1.28 23.13 4.20
N GLU A 38 -1.46 22.46 5.33
CA GLU A 38 -2.78 22.03 5.80
C GLU A 38 -3.68 23.23 6.13
N ALA A 39 -3.14 24.30 6.73
CA ALA A 39 -3.86 25.55 6.96
C ALA A 39 -4.27 26.21 5.63
N ILE A 40 -3.40 26.22 4.63
CA ILE A 40 -3.70 26.73 3.28
C ILE A 40 -4.89 25.96 2.67
N VAL A 41 -4.94 24.65 2.81
CA VAL A 41 -6.09 23.84 2.34
C VAL A 41 -7.39 24.27 3.01
N GLN A 42 -7.36 24.55 4.32
CA GLN A 42 -8.54 24.97 5.08
C GLN A 42 -9.00 26.38 4.68
N GLU A 43 -8.06 27.29 4.41
CA GLU A 43 -8.35 28.69 4.11
C GLU A 43 -8.69 28.92 2.63
N LYS A 44 -7.91 28.35 1.71
CA LYS A 44 -7.95 28.65 0.27
C LYS A 44 -8.45 27.48 -0.59
N GLY A 45 -8.61 26.32 0.01
CA GLY A 45 -9.10 25.12 -0.67
C GLY A 45 -8.02 24.29 -1.37
N ALA A 46 -8.43 23.08 -1.78
CA ALA A 46 -7.55 22.10 -2.41
C ALA A 46 -7.02 22.57 -3.79
N ALA A 47 -7.84 23.27 -4.57
CA ALA A 47 -7.45 23.76 -5.88
C ALA A 47 -6.27 24.77 -5.82
N TYR A 48 -6.27 25.64 -4.81
CA TYR A 48 -5.15 26.57 -4.62
C TYR A 48 -3.85 25.84 -4.29
N LEU A 49 -3.91 24.86 -3.38
CA LEU A 49 -2.74 24.04 -3.05
C LEU A 49 -2.22 23.27 -4.28
N HIS A 50 -3.12 22.77 -5.12
CA HIS A 50 -2.77 22.10 -6.35
C HIS A 50 -2.12 23.04 -7.38
N GLN A 51 -2.55 24.30 -7.46
CA GLN A 51 -1.90 25.29 -8.28
C GLN A 51 -0.46 25.56 -7.80
N MET A 52 -0.20 25.64 -6.49
CA MET A 52 1.16 25.74 -5.95
C MET A 52 2.03 24.55 -6.39
N LEU A 53 1.45 23.34 -6.42
CA LEU A 53 2.18 22.17 -6.94
C LEU A 53 2.47 22.32 -8.44
N ALA A 54 1.52 22.80 -9.23
CA ALA A 54 1.71 22.98 -10.66
C ALA A 54 2.84 23.97 -11.01
N GLU A 55 3.12 24.94 -10.14
CA GLU A 55 4.22 25.91 -10.31
C GLU A 55 5.61 25.27 -10.10
N VAL A 56 5.72 24.29 -9.20
CA VAL A 56 7.01 23.69 -8.83
C VAL A 56 7.24 22.29 -9.42
N ASP A 57 6.14 21.56 -9.69
CA ASP A 57 6.16 20.21 -10.26
C ASP A 57 4.93 19.97 -11.16
N PRO A 58 4.92 20.54 -12.37
CA PRO A 58 3.81 20.39 -13.31
C PRO A 58 3.47 18.94 -13.63
N LYS A 59 4.48 18.05 -13.76
CA LYS A 59 4.27 16.63 -14.02
C LYS A 59 3.51 15.94 -12.90
N SER A 60 3.83 16.22 -11.64
CA SER A 60 3.08 15.71 -10.51
C SER A 60 1.66 16.26 -10.47
N ALA A 61 1.46 17.54 -10.81
CA ALA A 61 0.14 18.14 -10.85
C ALA A 61 -0.78 17.51 -11.90
N GLU A 62 -0.25 17.06 -13.03
CA GLU A 62 -1.04 16.36 -14.07
C GLU A 62 -1.58 15.00 -13.58
N VAL A 63 -0.84 14.29 -12.71
CA VAL A 63 -1.19 12.93 -12.27
C VAL A 63 -1.83 12.86 -10.88
N ILE A 64 -1.67 13.90 -10.07
CA ILE A 64 -2.23 14.00 -8.72
C ILE A 64 -3.49 14.87 -8.79
N HIS A 65 -4.65 14.26 -8.57
CA HIS A 65 -5.91 15.02 -8.52
C HIS A 65 -5.92 16.01 -7.34
N GLU A 66 -6.44 17.22 -7.54
CA GLU A 66 -6.49 18.29 -6.54
C GLU A 66 -7.08 17.85 -5.19
N ASN A 67 -8.12 17.00 -5.20
CA ASN A 67 -8.74 16.49 -3.98
C ASN A 67 -7.85 15.47 -3.22
N ASN A 68 -6.72 15.06 -3.79
CA ASN A 68 -5.75 14.22 -3.10
C ASN A 68 -4.73 15.09 -2.34
N THR A 69 -5.24 15.93 -1.44
CA THR A 69 -4.46 16.93 -0.69
C THR A 69 -3.24 16.33 0.00
N LYS A 70 -3.35 15.10 0.54
CA LYS A 70 -2.20 14.41 1.17
C LYS A 70 -1.04 14.17 0.21
N ARG A 71 -1.33 13.81 -1.05
CA ARG A 71 -0.29 13.64 -2.07
C ARG A 71 0.26 14.97 -2.56
N VAL A 72 -0.60 15.98 -2.71
CA VAL A 72 -0.17 17.34 -3.07
C VAL A 72 0.78 17.89 -2.00
N ILE A 73 0.41 17.80 -0.72
CA ILE A 73 1.25 18.20 0.40
C ILE A 73 2.58 17.48 0.36
N ARG A 74 2.58 16.14 0.20
CA ARG A 74 3.84 15.37 0.15
C ARG A 74 4.76 15.81 -0.99
N ALA A 75 4.22 16.14 -2.15
CA ALA A 75 5.02 16.60 -3.28
C ALA A 75 5.63 17.99 -3.02
N LEU A 76 4.86 18.90 -2.40
CA LEU A 76 5.34 20.22 -1.99
C LEU A 76 6.39 20.15 -0.89
N GLU A 77 6.21 19.28 0.11
CA GLU A 77 7.21 19.00 1.15
C GLU A 77 8.53 18.50 0.54
N PHE A 78 8.42 17.55 -0.39
CA PHE A 78 9.60 17.02 -1.07
C PHE A 78 10.36 18.13 -1.79
N TYR A 79 9.64 18.99 -2.54
CA TYR A 79 10.24 20.11 -3.23
C TYR A 79 10.88 21.11 -2.26
N HIS A 80 10.21 21.42 -1.17
CA HIS A 80 10.73 22.34 -0.13
C HIS A 80 12.06 21.85 0.45
N GLN A 81 12.18 20.55 0.70
CA GLN A 81 13.35 19.94 1.32
C GLN A 81 14.51 19.69 0.35
N ASN A 82 14.18 19.28 -0.87
CA ASN A 82 15.19 18.82 -1.83
C ASN A 82 15.48 19.83 -2.96
N HIS A 83 14.70 20.90 -3.08
CA HIS A 83 14.76 21.89 -4.16
C HIS A 83 14.67 21.27 -5.57
N SER A 84 14.04 20.11 -5.68
CA SER A 84 13.81 19.38 -6.92
C SER A 84 12.41 18.75 -6.93
N PRO A 85 11.76 18.63 -8.11
CA PRO A 85 10.44 18.02 -8.23
C PRO A 85 10.45 16.55 -7.81
N ILE A 86 9.39 16.10 -7.10
CA ILE A 86 9.22 14.69 -6.75
C ILE A 86 9.01 13.81 -8.00
N SER A 87 8.46 14.39 -9.08
CA SER A 87 8.33 13.69 -10.37
C SER A 87 9.67 13.27 -10.94
N ALA A 88 10.67 14.17 -10.92
CA ALA A 88 12.03 13.87 -11.39
C ALA A 88 12.68 12.76 -10.55
N HIS A 89 12.57 12.83 -9.23
CA HIS A 89 13.04 11.79 -8.34
C HIS A 89 12.36 10.44 -8.61
N ASN A 90 11.03 10.44 -8.80
CA ASN A 90 10.28 9.21 -9.10
C ASN A 90 10.66 8.61 -10.45
N GLU A 91 10.93 9.42 -11.47
CA GLU A 91 11.42 8.97 -12.79
C GLU A 91 12.78 8.28 -12.65
N GLU A 92 13.72 8.92 -11.96
CA GLU A 92 15.03 8.32 -11.67
C GLU A 92 14.92 6.99 -10.91
N GLN A 93 14.03 6.92 -9.90
CA GLN A 93 13.81 5.68 -9.15
C GLN A 93 13.13 4.59 -9.99
N GLN A 94 12.30 4.95 -10.99
CA GLN A 94 11.67 3.97 -11.88
C GLN A 94 12.66 3.36 -12.87
N GLU A 95 13.69 4.09 -13.27
CA GLU A 95 14.75 3.60 -14.17
C GLU A 95 15.72 2.64 -13.46
N ARG A 96 15.72 2.59 -12.13
CA ARG A 96 16.56 1.67 -11.37
C ARG A 96 16.14 0.22 -11.63
N THR A 97 17.10 -0.57 -12.08
CA THR A 97 16.97 -2.03 -12.17
C THR A 97 17.30 -2.66 -10.83
N SER A 98 16.76 -3.86 -10.59
CA SER A 98 17.11 -4.60 -9.37
C SER A 98 18.60 -4.96 -9.37
N PRO A 99 19.35 -4.69 -8.28
CA PRO A 99 20.71 -5.18 -8.10
C PRO A 99 20.77 -6.68 -7.79
N TYR A 100 19.61 -7.32 -7.60
CA TYR A 100 19.49 -8.71 -7.19
C TYR A 100 19.04 -9.59 -8.35
N ASN A 101 19.52 -10.84 -8.38
CA ASN A 101 18.88 -11.88 -9.17
C ASN A 101 17.58 -12.29 -8.47
N LEU A 102 16.43 -12.02 -9.10
CA LEU A 102 15.13 -11.96 -8.44
C LEU A 102 14.10 -12.83 -9.16
N ALA A 103 13.40 -13.68 -8.42
CA ALA A 103 12.15 -14.30 -8.85
C ALA A 103 10.98 -13.63 -8.11
N TYR A 104 10.18 -12.83 -8.82
CA TYR A 104 9.11 -12.05 -8.24
C TYR A 104 7.75 -12.69 -8.57
N PHE A 105 7.18 -13.40 -7.63
CA PHE A 105 5.91 -14.09 -7.80
C PHE A 105 4.73 -13.30 -7.24
N VAL A 106 3.63 -13.24 -7.99
CA VAL A 106 2.35 -12.75 -7.49
C VAL A 106 1.32 -13.86 -7.57
N LEU A 107 0.90 -14.34 -6.41
CA LEU A 107 -0.18 -15.32 -6.30
C LEU A 107 -1.52 -14.63 -6.55
N ASN A 108 -2.26 -15.09 -7.54
CA ASN A 108 -3.53 -14.52 -7.95
C ASN A 108 -4.64 -15.58 -8.01
N ALA A 109 -5.87 -15.12 -8.00
CA ALA A 109 -7.06 -15.95 -8.20
C ALA A 109 -8.14 -15.13 -8.91
N PRO A 110 -9.15 -15.77 -9.55
CA PRO A 110 -10.30 -15.07 -10.11
C PRO A 110 -10.94 -14.12 -9.11
N ARG A 111 -11.28 -12.90 -9.60
CA ARG A 111 -11.76 -11.79 -8.75
C ARG A 111 -12.92 -12.20 -7.84
N GLU A 112 -13.88 -12.96 -8.36
CA GLU A 112 -15.03 -13.39 -7.57
C GLU A 112 -14.65 -14.26 -6.38
N LEU A 113 -13.69 -15.19 -6.59
CA LEU A 113 -13.19 -16.05 -5.54
C LEU A 113 -12.37 -15.25 -4.52
N LEU A 114 -11.54 -14.32 -4.99
CA LEU A 114 -10.78 -13.43 -4.10
C LEU A 114 -11.72 -12.62 -3.21
N TYR A 115 -12.78 -12.05 -3.76
CA TYR A 115 -13.76 -11.28 -3.00
C TYR A 115 -14.52 -12.13 -1.99
N LYS A 116 -14.95 -13.34 -2.37
CA LYS A 116 -15.56 -14.29 -1.43
C LYS A 116 -14.63 -14.65 -0.27
N ARG A 117 -13.34 -14.86 -0.54
CA ARG A 117 -12.34 -15.14 0.49
C ARG A 117 -12.10 -13.94 1.41
N ILE A 118 -12.08 -12.72 0.87
CA ILE A 118 -11.98 -11.49 1.64
C ILE A 118 -13.17 -11.36 2.59
N ASP A 119 -14.38 -11.50 2.06
CA ASP A 119 -15.59 -11.38 2.87
C ASP A 119 -15.64 -12.43 3.98
N LYS A 120 -15.33 -13.68 3.67
CA LYS A 120 -15.23 -14.77 4.65
C LYS A 120 -14.18 -14.46 5.73
N ARG A 121 -12.99 -13.98 5.34
CA ARG A 121 -11.95 -13.61 6.30
C ARG A 121 -12.38 -12.49 7.24
N VAL A 122 -13.12 -11.50 6.76
CA VAL A 122 -13.67 -10.44 7.62
C VAL A 122 -14.66 -11.05 8.63
N ASP A 123 -15.55 -11.97 8.19
CA ASP A 123 -16.47 -12.65 9.10
C ASP A 123 -15.73 -13.50 10.15
N GLU A 124 -14.66 -14.17 9.76
CA GLU A 124 -13.77 -14.90 10.67
C GLU A 124 -13.07 -13.96 11.67
N MET A 125 -12.59 -12.80 11.23
CA MET A 125 -12.01 -11.79 12.12
C MET A 125 -13.04 -11.30 13.17
N MET A 126 -14.28 -11.07 12.76
CA MET A 126 -15.35 -10.67 13.68
C MET A 126 -15.62 -11.75 14.73
N THR A 127 -15.74 -13.01 14.31
CA THR A 127 -15.97 -14.14 15.24
C THR A 127 -14.77 -14.43 16.13
N SER A 128 -13.54 -14.10 15.67
CA SER A 128 -12.31 -14.25 16.44
C SER A 128 -12.05 -13.10 17.42
N GLY A 129 -12.95 -12.11 17.51
CA GLY A 129 -12.91 -11.09 18.54
C GLY A 129 -12.29 -9.76 18.14
N LEU A 130 -12.31 -9.39 16.84
CA LEU A 130 -11.79 -8.11 16.37
C LEU A 130 -12.35 -6.90 17.13
N VAL A 131 -13.65 -6.92 17.50
CA VAL A 131 -14.25 -5.82 18.28
C VAL A 131 -13.60 -5.70 19.67
N ALA A 132 -13.41 -6.82 20.34
CA ALA A 132 -12.78 -6.84 21.66
C ALA A 132 -11.31 -6.39 21.61
N GLU A 133 -10.58 -6.77 20.55
CA GLU A 133 -9.22 -6.33 20.31
C GLU A 133 -9.14 -4.81 20.15
N VAL A 134 -10.00 -4.22 19.30
CA VAL A 134 -10.00 -2.77 19.07
C VAL A 134 -10.48 -2.01 20.32
N GLN A 135 -11.46 -2.55 21.07
CA GLN A 135 -11.89 -1.98 22.34
C GLN A 135 -10.72 -1.90 23.32
N LYS A 136 -9.97 -3.01 23.48
CA LYS A 136 -8.79 -3.04 24.35
C LYS A 136 -7.74 -1.99 23.94
N LEU A 137 -7.49 -1.81 22.65
CA LEU A 137 -6.57 -0.78 22.17
C LEU A 137 -7.08 0.63 22.47
N LYS A 138 -8.39 0.86 22.30
CA LYS A 138 -9.05 2.13 22.67
C LYS A 138 -8.91 2.42 24.16
N ASP A 139 -9.11 1.42 25.02
CA ASP A 139 -8.95 1.55 26.47
C ASP A 139 -7.50 1.84 26.87
N MET A 140 -6.53 1.42 26.07
CA MET A 140 -5.11 1.75 26.22
C MET A 140 -4.75 3.14 25.71
N GLY A 141 -5.72 3.94 25.23
CA GLY A 141 -5.53 5.30 24.72
C GLY A 141 -5.24 5.39 23.21
N CYS A 142 -5.32 4.27 22.46
CA CYS A 142 -5.21 4.32 21.01
C CYS A 142 -6.44 4.97 20.40
N HIS A 143 -6.23 5.94 19.50
CA HIS A 143 -7.31 6.72 18.90
C HIS A 143 -7.10 6.92 17.39
N ARG A 144 -8.10 7.42 16.69
CA ARG A 144 -8.11 7.64 15.24
C ARG A 144 -6.96 8.50 14.68
N GLY A 145 -6.39 9.39 15.48
CA GLY A 145 -5.24 10.20 15.07
C GLY A 145 -3.96 9.40 14.88
N MET A 146 -3.87 8.21 15.44
CA MET A 146 -2.70 7.34 15.33
C MET A 146 -2.68 6.63 13.98
N VAL A 147 -1.53 6.63 13.30
CA VAL A 147 -1.35 5.97 12.00
C VAL A 147 -1.66 4.46 12.08
N SER A 148 -1.25 3.80 13.16
CA SER A 148 -1.55 2.38 13.40
C SER A 148 -3.04 2.06 13.42
N MET A 149 -3.88 3.00 13.89
CA MET A 149 -5.33 2.82 13.99
C MET A 149 -6.06 3.15 12.68
N GLN A 150 -5.35 3.57 11.62
CA GLN A 150 -5.91 3.78 10.28
C GLN A 150 -5.93 2.48 9.43
N GLY A 151 -5.43 1.36 9.96
CA GLY A 151 -5.48 0.07 9.31
C GLY A 151 -6.91 -0.41 9.04
N LEU A 152 -7.07 -1.21 7.98
CA LEU A 152 -8.34 -1.88 7.67
C LEU A 152 -8.75 -2.81 8.82
N GLY A 153 -9.98 -2.68 9.27
CA GLY A 153 -10.51 -3.33 10.45
C GLY A 153 -10.53 -2.39 11.66
N TYR A 154 -9.44 -1.73 11.96
CA TYR A 154 -9.32 -0.89 13.16
C TYR A 154 -10.12 0.41 13.04
N LYS A 155 -9.96 1.14 11.94
CA LYS A 155 -10.66 2.42 11.73
C LYS A 155 -12.19 2.26 11.67
N GLU A 156 -12.67 1.16 11.07
CA GLU A 156 -14.10 0.89 10.94
C GLU A 156 -14.71 0.48 12.30
N ILE A 157 -14.01 -0.38 13.03
CA ILE A 157 -14.47 -0.81 14.36
C ILE A 157 -14.37 0.33 15.38
N LEU A 158 -13.33 1.20 15.31
CA LEU A 158 -13.30 2.42 16.12
C LEU A 158 -14.50 3.32 15.85
N ALA A 159 -14.90 3.49 14.59
CA ALA A 159 -16.08 4.27 14.25
C ALA A 159 -17.38 3.71 14.86
N TYR A 160 -17.50 2.39 14.92
CA TYR A 160 -18.58 1.73 15.65
C TYR A 160 -18.50 1.98 17.15
N LEU A 161 -17.32 1.79 17.75
CA LEU A 161 -17.11 2.00 19.20
C LEU A 161 -17.24 3.47 19.64
N ASP A 162 -17.07 4.41 18.72
CA ASP A 162 -17.30 5.84 18.91
C ASP A 162 -18.77 6.25 18.69
N GLY A 163 -19.64 5.28 18.32
CA GLY A 163 -21.07 5.52 18.11
C GLY A 163 -21.43 6.21 16.78
N GLU A 164 -20.50 6.27 15.83
CA GLU A 164 -20.71 6.96 14.54
C GLU A 164 -21.50 6.09 13.55
N MET A 165 -21.48 4.77 13.71
CA MET A 165 -22.22 3.83 12.87
C MET A 165 -22.56 2.55 13.60
N SER A 166 -23.46 1.73 13.03
CA SER A 166 -23.75 0.39 13.55
C SER A 166 -22.61 -0.59 13.25
N LEU A 167 -22.53 -1.69 14.03
CA LEU A 167 -21.57 -2.76 13.78
C LEU A 167 -21.75 -3.37 12.39
N GLU A 168 -23.00 -3.56 11.95
CA GLU A 168 -23.31 -4.09 10.63
C GLU A 168 -22.74 -3.19 9.52
N GLU A 169 -22.92 -1.88 9.66
CA GLU A 169 -22.37 -0.91 8.70
C GLU A 169 -20.83 -0.90 8.72
N ALA A 170 -20.20 -0.96 9.89
CA ALA A 170 -18.74 -1.05 10.01
C ALA A 170 -18.18 -2.30 9.30
N VAL A 171 -18.81 -3.47 9.46
CA VAL A 171 -18.44 -4.71 8.78
C VAL A 171 -18.65 -4.61 7.27
N ARG A 172 -19.75 -4.01 6.82
CA ARG A 172 -20.04 -3.78 5.40
C ARG A 172 -18.95 -2.91 4.75
N ILE A 173 -18.57 -1.82 5.42
CA ILE A 173 -17.51 -0.91 4.97
C ILE A 173 -16.17 -1.63 4.94
N LEU A 174 -15.83 -2.37 6.00
CA LEU A 174 -14.59 -3.13 6.10
C LEU A 174 -14.43 -4.13 4.94
N LYS A 175 -15.47 -4.90 4.64
CA LYS A 175 -15.48 -5.83 3.48
C LYS A 175 -15.24 -5.07 2.16
N ARG A 176 -15.97 -3.98 1.93
CA ARG A 176 -15.80 -3.13 0.73
C ARG A 176 -14.38 -2.59 0.61
N ASP A 177 -13.86 -2.00 1.67
CA ASP A 177 -12.56 -1.31 1.64
C ASP A 177 -11.40 -2.31 1.52
N THR A 178 -11.56 -3.53 2.08
CA THR A 178 -10.60 -4.63 1.89
C THR A 178 -10.59 -5.11 0.44
N ARG A 179 -11.76 -5.22 -0.23
CA ARG A 179 -11.81 -5.51 -1.67
C ARG A 179 -11.16 -4.41 -2.51
N HIS A 180 -11.37 -3.14 -2.14
CA HIS A 180 -10.70 -2.01 -2.80
C HIS A 180 -9.18 -2.04 -2.58
N PHE A 181 -8.73 -2.44 -1.40
CA PHE A 181 -7.31 -2.61 -1.11
C PHE A 181 -6.69 -3.71 -1.99
N ALA A 182 -7.33 -4.87 -2.09
CA ALA A 182 -6.89 -5.94 -2.98
C ALA A 182 -6.82 -5.50 -4.45
N LYS A 183 -7.80 -4.71 -4.92
CA LYS A 183 -7.76 -4.12 -6.27
C LYS A 183 -6.54 -3.21 -6.46
N ARG A 184 -6.21 -2.38 -5.46
CA ARG A 184 -5.03 -1.50 -5.52
C ARG A 184 -3.72 -2.29 -5.55
N GLN A 185 -3.62 -3.39 -4.75
CA GLN A 185 -2.45 -4.28 -4.79
C GLN A 185 -2.25 -4.88 -6.19
N LEU A 186 -3.30 -5.44 -6.80
CA LEU A 186 -3.22 -6.00 -8.16
C LEU A 186 -2.84 -4.94 -9.20
N THR A 187 -3.34 -3.70 -9.05
CA THR A 187 -2.96 -2.59 -9.94
C THR A 187 -1.49 -2.23 -9.78
N TRP A 188 -0.97 -2.27 -8.56
CA TRP A 188 0.45 -2.05 -8.30
C TRP A 188 1.32 -3.12 -8.96
N PHE A 189 1.06 -4.39 -8.65
CA PHE A 189 1.86 -5.50 -9.16
C PHE A 189 1.84 -5.66 -10.68
N ARG A 190 0.78 -5.21 -11.36
CA ARG A 190 0.72 -5.19 -12.83
C ARG A 190 1.68 -4.20 -13.48
N ARG A 191 2.21 -3.25 -12.73
CA ARG A 191 3.20 -2.28 -13.22
C ARG A 191 4.64 -2.78 -13.08
N GLU A 192 4.84 -3.86 -12.32
CA GLU A 192 6.15 -4.47 -12.14
C GLU A 192 6.45 -5.41 -13.31
N PRO A 193 7.42 -5.07 -14.19
CA PRO A 193 7.65 -5.81 -15.44
C PRO A 193 8.17 -7.22 -15.22
N GLU A 194 8.87 -7.48 -14.10
CA GLU A 194 9.51 -8.76 -13.80
C GLU A 194 8.60 -9.73 -13.05
N THR A 195 7.31 -9.38 -12.91
CA THR A 195 6.38 -10.19 -12.11
C THR A 195 5.98 -11.45 -12.84
N VAL A 196 6.17 -12.58 -12.19
CA VAL A 196 5.65 -13.89 -12.59
C VAL A 196 4.31 -14.12 -11.89
N TRP A 197 3.23 -14.12 -12.68
CA TRP A 197 1.89 -14.35 -12.15
C TRP A 197 1.63 -15.83 -12.00
N VAL A 198 1.25 -16.22 -10.78
CA VAL A 198 0.84 -17.59 -10.43
C VAL A 198 -0.68 -17.57 -10.23
N ASN A 199 -1.43 -17.80 -11.29
CA ASN A 199 -2.89 -17.88 -11.25
C ASN A 199 -3.32 -19.24 -10.70
N LYS A 200 -3.84 -19.26 -9.48
CA LYS A 200 -4.12 -20.51 -8.74
C LYS A 200 -5.10 -21.44 -9.45
N ASP A 201 -6.02 -20.90 -10.22
CA ASP A 201 -7.00 -21.63 -11.01
C ASP A 201 -6.34 -22.43 -12.16
N GLU A 202 -5.30 -21.92 -12.78
CA GLU A 202 -4.51 -22.62 -13.83
C GLU A 202 -3.85 -23.90 -13.31
N PHE A 203 -3.59 -23.96 -12.01
CA PHE A 203 -3.01 -25.13 -11.32
C PHE A 203 -4.08 -25.99 -10.63
N GLY A 204 -5.36 -25.70 -10.82
CA GLY A 204 -6.44 -26.38 -10.11
C GLY A 204 -6.39 -26.21 -8.59
N TYR A 205 -5.81 -25.12 -8.10
CA TYR A 205 -5.57 -24.82 -6.67
C TYR A 205 -4.67 -25.85 -5.97
N ASN A 206 -3.87 -26.62 -6.71
CA ASN A 206 -2.93 -27.59 -6.17
C ASN A 206 -1.62 -26.87 -5.78
N GLU A 207 -1.32 -26.89 -4.49
CA GLU A 207 -0.16 -26.17 -3.94
C GLU A 207 1.17 -26.76 -4.40
N ASP A 208 1.26 -28.11 -4.54
CA ASP A 208 2.48 -28.79 -5.00
C ASP A 208 2.81 -28.40 -6.45
N LYS A 209 1.81 -28.36 -7.33
CA LYS A 209 2.01 -27.93 -8.72
C LYS A 209 2.42 -26.47 -8.83
N MET A 210 1.85 -25.60 -7.99
CA MET A 210 2.26 -24.20 -7.95
C MET A 210 3.71 -24.05 -7.45
N LEU A 211 4.07 -24.83 -6.42
CA LEU A 211 5.44 -24.83 -5.90
C LEU A 211 6.44 -25.35 -6.93
N GLU A 212 6.13 -26.46 -7.60
CA GLU A 212 6.96 -27.00 -8.69
C GLU A 212 7.18 -25.96 -9.81
N TYR A 213 6.12 -25.28 -10.23
CA TYR A 213 6.23 -24.20 -11.21
C TYR A 213 7.15 -23.07 -10.73
N MET A 214 6.96 -22.62 -9.48
CA MET A 214 7.78 -21.53 -8.92
C MET A 214 9.26 -21.95 -8.79
N LEU A 215 9.54 -23.20 -8.41
CA LEU A 215 10.89 -23.74 -8.33
C LEU A 215 11.55 -23.81 -9.72
N ASN A 216 10.80 -24.25 -10.74
CA ASN A 216 11.30 -24.28 -12.11
C ASN A 216 11.69 -22.87 -12.59
N VAL A 217 10.87 -21.86 -12.32
CA VAL A 217 11.21 -20.44 -12.63
C VAL A 217 12.46 -19.98 -11.87
N CYS A 218 12.62 -20.39 -10.60
CA CYS A 218 13.84 -20.07 -9.85
C CYS A 218 15.07 -20.72 -10.49
N HIS A 219 14.96 -21.97 -10.91
CA HIS A 219 16.03 -22.70 -11.61
C HIS A 219 16.43 -22.01 -12.93
N GLU A 220 15.44 -21.65 -13.77
CA GLU A 220 15.66 -20.95 -15.03
C GLU A 220 16.38 -19.60 -14.83
N LYS A 221 16.10 -18.93 -13.71
CA LYS A 221 16.77 -17.69 -13.30
C LYS A 221 18.13 -17.91 -12.60
N GLY A 222 18.57 -19.14 -12.43
CA GLY A 222 19.82 -19.45 -11.71
C GLY A 222 19.74 -19.17 -10.20
N ILE A 223 18.53 -19.10 -9.64
CA ILE A 223 18.30 -18.97 -8.21
C ILE A 223 18.14 -20.38 -7.65
N THR A 224 19.26 -21.00 -7.33
CA THR A 224 19.31 -22.36 -6.77
C THR A 224 19.98 -22.31 -5.41
N GLY A 225 19.38 -22.98 -4.41
CA GLY A 225 20.10 -23.31 -3.19
C GLY A 225 21.07 -24.46 -3.49
N GLU A 226 22.29 -24.35 -3.06
CA GLU A 226 23.22 -25.48 -2.98
C GLU A 226 22.73 -26.53 -1.97
#